data_ee21a77420453f54c94a8ac9bc6a7abe
#
_entry.id   ee21a77420453f54c94a8ac9bc6a7abe
#
_cell.length_a   1.000
_cell.length_b   1.000
_cell.length_c   1.000
_cell.angle_alpha   90.00
_cell.angle_beta   90.00
_cell.angle_gamma   90.00
#
_symmetry.space_group_name_H-M   'P 1'
#
loop_
_entity.id
_entity.type
_entity.pdbx_description
1 polymer ?
#
loop_
_entity_poly.entity_id
_entity_poly.type
_entity_poly.pdbx_seq_one_letter_code
_entity_poly.pdbx_strand_id
1 'polypeptide(L)'
;MAMLGCRLIGLEDPAEHRQIKRILVYVELDRCAADAIAHVTGVKLGRRSLKFVDYGIMAATFVNLETGAAFRILSTEEARDLVALYAPGVREKTRQQLEAYRRMPDSVLFRVQRVGVLIRDWDLPGPTRYKATCSRCGQVVRDRREVLVHGEPLCKPCAEGAYFRDAEEVTWPDMNWTPSPYRRPGEKVEEELVRSLPEIGTL
;
A
#
# COMPACT_ATOMS: atom_id res chain seq x y z
N MET A 1 8.32 -15.35 -0.81
CA MET A 1 7.08 -14.81 -1.43
C MET A 1 7.37 -13.79 -2.53
N ALA A 2 7.97 -12.63 -2.26
CA ALA A 2 8.17 -11.56 -3.26
C ALA A 2 8.95 -12.02 -4.51
N MET A 3 10.12 -12.63 -4.34
CA MET A 3 10.93 -13.17 -5.45
C MET A 3 10.19 -14.26 -6.24
N LEU A 4 9.48 -15.15 -5.54
CA LEU A 4 8.66 -16.18 -6.19
C LEU A 4 7.55 -15.53 -7.02
N GLY A 5 6.85 -14.54 -6.46
CA GLY A 5 5.79 -13.81 -7.17
C GLY A 5 6.29 -13.12 -8.43
N CYS A 6 7.42 -12.43 -8.36
CA CYS A 6 8.02 -11.77 -9.52
C CYS A 6 8.39 -12.80 -10.61
N ARG A 7 9.04 -13.90 -10.26
CA ARG A 7 9.36 -14.97 -11.22
C ARG A 7 8.13 -15.56 -11.90
N LEU A 8 7.06 -15.80 -11.14
CA LEU A 8 5.83 -16.39 -11.68
C LEU A 8 5.11 -15.48 -12.68
N ILE A 9 5.22 -14.17 -12.51
CA ILE A 9 4.65 -13.20 -13.44
C ILE A 9 5.62 -12.77 -14.55
N GLY A 10 6.78 -13.41 -14.67
CA GLY A 10 7.77 -13.15 -15.71
C GLY A 10 8.60 -11.88 -15.51
N LEU A 11 8.83 -11.48 -14.25
CA LEU A 11 9.71 -10.37 -13.88
C LEU A 11 10.93 -10.94 -13.13
N GLU A 12 12.06 -11.08 -13.83
CA GLU A 12 13.23 -11.78 -13.29
C GLU A 12 13.99 -10.95 -12.25
N ASP A 13 14.09 -9.63 -12.46
CA ASP A 13 14.74 -8.73 -11.54
C ASP A 13 13.79 -7.61 -11.05
N PRO A 14 13.18 -7.77 -9.88
CA PRO A 14 12.31 -6.74 -9.31
C PRO A 14 13.05 -5.45 -8.94
N ALA A 15 14.37 -5.46 -8.76
CA ALA A 15 15.17 -4.29 -8.47
C ALA A 15 15.39 -3.40 -9.71
N GLU A 16 15.18 -3.91 -10.90
CA GLU A 16 15.30 -3.12 -12.11
C GLU A 16 14.19 -2.07 -12.19
N HIS A 17 14.58 -0.80 -12.25
CA HIS A 17 13.67 0.34 -12.15
C HIS A 17 12.57 0.37 -13.22
N ARG A 18 12.76 -0.28 -14.35
CA ARG A 18 11.76 -0.40 -15.43
C ARG A 18 10.64 -1.38 -15.09
N GLN A 19 10.92 -2.38 -14.28
CA GLN A 19 9.95 -3.44 -13.94
C GLN A 19 8.91 -2.98 -12.90
N ILE A 20 9.25 -1.98 -12.06
CA ILE A 20 8.32 -1.40 -11.07
C ILE A 20 7.04 -0.83 -11.70
N LYS A 21 7.11 -0.36 -12.95
CA LYS A 21 5.93 0.15 -13.67
C LYS A 21 5.01 -0.94 -14.20
N ARG A 22 5.49 -2.17 -14.26
CA ARG A 22 4.82 -3.33 -14.83
C ARG A 22 4.14 -4.20 -13.78
N ILE A 23 4.42 -3.97 -12.50
CA ILE A 23 3.93 -4.77 -11.39
C ILE A 23 2.87 -4.04 -10.57
N LEU A 24 1.82 -4.77 -10.24
CA LEU A 24 0.83 -4.40 -9.23
C LEU A 24 0.75 -5.54 -8.21
N VAL A 25 0.80 -5.20 -6.93
CA VAL A 25 0.72 -6.19 -5.86
C VAL A 25 -0.44 -5.87 -4.93
N TYR A 26 -1.23 -6.88 -4.61
CA TYR A 26 -2.23 -6.84 -3.54
C TYR A 26 -1.67 -7.63 -2.37
N VAL A 27 -1.64 -7.02 -1.17
CA VAL A 27 -1.33 -7.71 0.09
C VAL A 27 -2.62 -7.84 0.90
N GLU A 28 -2.81 -9.00 1.52
CA GLU A 28 -4.06 -9.33 2.23
C GLU A 28 -3.92 -9.23 3.75
N LEU A 29 -2.77 -8.71 4.22
CA LEU A 29 -2.45 -8.50 5.62
C LEU A 29 -1.48 -7.32 5.76
N ASP A 30 -1.70 -6.46 6.75
CA ASP A 30 -0.87 -5.29 7.12
C ASP A 30 0.25 -5.66 8.11
N ARG A 31 1.08 -6.65 7.77
CA ARG A 31 2.20 -7.13 8.59
C ARG A 31 3.53 -7.04 7.85
N CYS A 32 4.60 -7.43 8.52
CA CYS A 32 5.98 -7.39 8.00
C CYS A 32 6.15 -7.98 6.58
N ALA A 33 5.27 -8.91 6.17
CA ALA A 33 5.29 -9.44 4.81
C ALA A 33 4.96 -8.36 3.76
N ALA A 34 4.06 -7.42 4.06
CA ALA A 34 3.74 -6.31 3.17
C ALA A 34 4.95 -5.39 2.98
N ASP A 35 5.67 -5.08 4.06
CA ASP A 35 6.88 -4.25 4.03
C ASP A 35 8.01 -4.97 3.27
N ALA A 36 8.20 -6.27 3.53
CA ALA A 36 9.20 -7.08 2.83
C ALA A 36 8.91 -7.15 1.32
N ILE A 37 7.65 -7.32 0.92
CA ILE A 37 7.23 -7.29 -0.48
C ILE A 37 7.51 -5.92 -1.09
N ALA A 38 7.13 -4.84 -0.42
CA ALA A 38 7.38 -3.47 -0.88
C ALA A 38 8.88 -3.20 -1.05
N HIS A 39 9.72 -3.66 -0.10
CA HIS A 39 11.16 -3.51 -0.15
C HIS A 39 11.78 -4.26 -1.34
N VAL A 40 11.42 -5.53 -1.51
CA VAL A 40 12.00 -6.38 -2.56
C VAL A 40 11.55 -5.97 -3.96
N THR A 41 10.28 -5.60 -4.14
CA THR A 41 9.69 -5.29 -5.45
C THR A 41 9.70 -3.80 -5.80
N GLY A 42 9.94 -2.94 -4.82
CA GLY A 42 9.86 -1.49 -5.00
C GLY A 42 8.44 -0.91 -5.14
N VAL A 43 7.39 -1.74 -5.01
CA VAL A 43 5.99 -1.26 -5.02
C VAL A 43 5.70 -0.40 -3.79
N LYS A 44 4.80 0.59 -3.93
CA LYS A 44 4.47 1.53 -2.85
C LYS A 44 2.98 1.87 -2.86
N LEU A 45 2.40 2.04 -1.67
CA LEU A 45 1.02 2.54 -1.50
C LEU A 45 0.83 3.90 -2.18
N GLY A 46 1.73 4.85 -1.96
CA GLY A 46 1.65 6.19 -2.54
C GLY A 46 1.77 6.23 -4.07
N ARG A 47 2.40 5.22 -4.67
CA ARG A 47 2.43 5.02 -6.14
C ARG A 47 1.25 4.22 -6.65
N ARG A 48 0.43 3.68 -5.75
CA ARG A 48 -0.71 2.82 -6.05
C ARG A 48 -0.35 1.50 -6.72
N SER A 49 0.93 1.13 -6.71
CA SER A 49 1.44 -0.17 -7.17
C SER A 49 1.40 -1.25 -6.08
N LEU A 50 1.21 -0.86 -4.81
CA LEU A 50 0.87 -1.74 -3.70
C LEU A 50 -0.56 -1.44 -3.26
N LYS A 51 -1.38 -2.47 -3.13
CA LYS A 51 -2.76 -2.40 -2.64
C LYS A 51 -2.88 -3.21 -1.37
N PHE A 52 -3.56 -2.67 -0.38
CA PHE A 52 -3.95 -3.41 0.81
C PHE A 52 -5.42 -3.83 0.69
N VAL A 53 -5.67 -5.09 0.95
CA VAL A 53 -7.01 -5.68 1.04
C VAL A 53 -7.09 -6.37 2.40
N ASP A 54 -7.97 -5.89 3.24
CA ASP A 54 -8.08 -6.35 4.64
C ASP A 54 -8.82 -7.70 4.73
N TYR A 55 -8.08 -8.78 4.48
CA TYR A 55 -8.56 -10.15 4.65
C TYR A 55 -7.96 -10.84 5.89
N GLY A 56 -6.92 -10.27 6.49
CA GLY A 56 -6.20 -10.91 7.60
C GLY A 56 -5.44 -12.18 7.21
N ILE A 57 -5.20 -12.41 5.91
CA ILE A 57 -4.55 -13.61 5.38
C ILE A 57 -3.10 -13.31 5.00
N MET A 58 -2.14 -14.16 5.41
CA MET A 58 -0.75 -14.04 5.01
C MET A 58 -0.57 -14.45 3.55
N ALA A 59 -1.08 -13.61 2.66
CA ALA A 59 -1.07 -13.80 1.23
C ALA A 59 -0.79 -12.51 0.47
N ALA A 60 -0.28 -12.66 -0.75
CA ALA A 60 -0.16 -11.56 -1.69
C ALA A 60 -0.42 -12.03 -3.12
N THR A 61 -1.06 -11.18 -3.91
CA THR A 61 -1.28 -11.41 -5.34
C THR A 61 -0.39 -10.49 -6.15
N PHE A 62 0.43 -11.08 -7.01
CA PHE A 62 1.33 -10.38 -7.93
C PHE A 62 0.71 -10.38 -9.31
N VAL A 63 0.70 -9.23 -9.96
CA VAL A 63 0.10 -9.04 -11.29
C VAL A 63 1.10 -8.35 -12.20
N ASN A 64 1.33 -8.92 -13.36
CA ASN A 64 2.03 -8.25 -14.45
C ASN A 64 1.02 -7.45 -15.28
N LEU A 65 1.15 -6.13 -15.28
CA LEU A 65 0.22 -5.22 -15.97
C LEU A 65 0.28 -5.26 -17.50
N GLU A 66 1.37 -5.81 -18.06
CA GLU A 66 1.52 -5.92 -19.51
C GLU A 66 0.91 -7.22 -20.05
N THR A 67 1.15 -8.33 -19.33
CA THR A 67 0.71 -9.66 -19.79
C THR A 67 -0.61 -10.09 -19.17
N GLY A 68 -1.05 -9.44 -18.08
CA GLY A 68 -2.21 -9.86 -17.29
C GLY A 68 -1.96 -11.11 -16.43
N ALA A 69 -0.74 -11.67 -16.45
CA ALA A 69 -0.42 -12.82 -15.61
C ALA A 69 -0.54 -12.46 -14.13
N ALA A 70 -1.28 -13.27 -13.38
CA ALA A 70 -1.51 -13.02 -11.97
C ALA A 70 -1.42 -14.31 -11.14
N PHE A 71 -0.70 -14.24 -10.01
CA PHE A 71 -0.55 -15.34 -9.08
C PHE A 71 -0.71 -14.86 -7.65
N ARG A 72 -1.57 -15.55 -6.92
CA ARG A 72 -1.76 -15.38 -5.49
C ARG A 72 -0.90 -16.39 -4.74
N ILE A 73 -0.08 -15.93 -3.81
CA ILE A 73 0.85 -16.73 -3.03
C ILE A 73 0.46 -16.62 -1.56
N LEU A 74 0.16 -17.76 -0.95
CA LEU A 74 -0.20 -17.88 0.47
C LEU A 74 0.96 -18.51 1.23
N SER A 75 1.27 -17.99 2.40
CA SER A 75 2.16 -18.68 3.35
C SER A 75 1.43 -19.87 3.96
N THR A 76 2.12 -20.99 4.09
CA THR A 76 1.59 -22.17 4.79
C THR A 76 1.86 -22.07 6.29
N GLU A 77 0.92 -22.41 7.13
CA GLU A 77 1.15 -22.48 8.58
C GLU A 77 1.98 -23.74 8.94
N GLU A 78 1.84 -24.81 8.16
CA GLU A 78 2.56 -26.07 8.32
C GLU A 78 4.07 -25.89 8.25
N ALA A 79 4.56 -24.88 7.53
CA ALA A 79 5.99 -24.56 7.48
C ALA A 79 6.58 -24.26 8.87
N ARG A 80 5.78 -23.75 9.81
CA ARG A 80 6.20 -23.49 11.19
C ARG A 80 6.47 -24.77 11.97
N ASP A 81 5.67 -25.79 11.75
CA ASP A 81 5.82 -27.08 12.42
C ASP A 81 7.03 -27.85 11.94
N LEU A 82 7.48 -27.56 10.71
CA LEU A 82 8.63 -28.19 10.08
C LEU A 82 9.97 -27.52 10.43
N VAL A 83 9.97 -26.41 11.19
CA VAL A 83 11.18 -25.62 11.49
C VAL A 83 12.29 -26.50 12.12
N ALA A 84 11.94 -27.37 13.08
CA ALA A 84 12.90 -28.23 13.74
C ALA A 84 13.53 -29.27 12.78
N LEU A 85 12.81 -29.71 11.77
CA LEU A 85 13.31 -30.64 10.76
C LEU A 85 14.35 -29.98 9.85
N TYR A 86 14.13 -28.72 9.44
CA TYR A 86 15.01 -28.01 8.52
C TYR A 86 16.19 -27.32 9.20
N ALA A 87 16.13 -27.09 10.54
CA ALA A 87 17.21 -26.50 11.32
C ALA A 87 17.39 -27.20 12.70
N PRO A 88 17.72 -28.51 12.73
CA PRO A 88 17.72 -29.30 13.98
C PRO A 88 18.79 -28.89 15.00
N GLY A 89 19.88 -28.27 14.56
CA GLY A 89 21.03 -27.91 15.45
C GLY A 89 20.96 -26.50 16.03
N VAL A 90 19.91 -25.72 15.75
CA VAL A 90 19.80 -24.32 16.18
C VAL A 90 18.85 -24.24 17.38
N ARG A 91 19.38 -23.79 18.54
CA ARG A 91 18.59 -23.73 19.79
C ARG A 91 17.77 -22.44 19.96
N GLU A 92 18.28 -21.32 19.44
CA GLU A 92 17.59 -20.03 19.56
C GLU A 92 16.43 -20.02 18.53
N LYS A 93 15.21 -19.82 18.99
CA LYS A 93 13.96 -19.99 18.25
C LYS A 93 13.89 -19.13 16.98
N THR A 94 14.22 -17.84 17.07
CA THR A 94 14.16 -16.90 15.93
C THR A 94 15.20 -17.26 14.88
N ARG A 95 16.39 -17.59 15.32
CA ARG A 95 17.48 -18.02 14.42
C ARG A 95 17.17 -19.37 13.77
N GLN A 96 16.59 -20.30 14.54
CA GLN A 96 16.17 -21.59 14.01
C GLN A 96 15.12 -21.42 12.90
N GLN A 97 14.12 -20.59 13.15
CA GLN A 97 13.08 -20.28 12.16
C GLN A 97 13.67 -19.64 10.90
N LEU A 98 14.56 -18.66 11.04
CA LEU A 98 15.23 -18.00 9.91
C LEU A 98 16.05 -19.00 9.08
N GLU A 99 16.85 -19.86 9.73
CA GLU A 99 17.66 -20.87 9.05
C GLU A 99 16.79 -21.93 8.37
N ALA A 100 15.71 -22.35 9.02
CA ALA A 100 14.76 -23.29 8.44
C ALA A 100 14.12 -22.72 7.16
N TYR A 101 13.59 -21.50 7.22
CA TYR A 101 12.94 -20.85 6.09
C TYR A 101 13.88 -20.61 4.90
N ARG A 102 15.18 -20.42 5.15
CA ARG A 102 16.19 -20.33 4.09
C ARG A 102 16.44 -21.66 3.38
N ARG A 103 16.21 -22.79 4.06
CA ARG A 103 16.44 -24.14 3.55
C ARG A 103 15.19 -24.81 2.99
N MET A 104 14.01 -24.35 3.43
CA MET A 104 12.76 -24.89 2.94
C MET A 104 12.54 -24.55 1.48
N PRO A 105 12.12 -25.51 0.65
CA PRO A 105 11.71 -25.21 -0.73
C PRO A 105 10.44 -24.36 -0.75
N ASP A 106 10.26 -23.60 -1.81
CA ASP A 106 9.08 -22.73 -2.01
C ASP A 106 7.75 -23.49 -1.86
N SER A 107 7.72 -24.77 -2.27
CA SER A 107 6.53 -25.64 -2.17
C SER A 107 6.14 -26.03 -0.74
N VAL A 108 7.05 -25.91 0.21
CA VAL A 108 6.79 -26.10 1.65
C VAL A 108 6.32 -24.79 2.26
N LEU A 109 6.94 -23.69 1.87
CA LEU A 109 6.66 -22.35 2.42
C LEU A 109 5.35 -21.75 1.89
N PHE A 110 4.96 -22.08 0.64
CA PHE A 110 3.91 -21.36 -0.06
C PHE A 110 2.98 -22.28 -0.84
N ARG A 111 1.71 -21.92 -0.81
CA ARG A 111 0.72 -22.38 -1.80
C ARG A 111 0.58 -21.29 -2.86
N VAL A 112 0.54 -21.70 -4.13
CA VAL A 112 0.44 -20.79 -5.27
C VAL A 112 -0.85 -21.07 -6.04
N GLN A 113 -1.57 -20.00 -6.36
CA GLN A 113 -2.80 -20.04 -7.14
C GLN A 113 -2.66 -19.11 -8.35
N ARG A 114 -2.93 -19.62 -9.55
CA ARG A 114 -3.16 -18.75 -10.71
C ARG A 114 -4.52 -18.12 -10.55
N VAL A 115 -4.64 -16.80 -10.68
CA VAL A 115 -5.89 -16.06 -10.47
C VAL A 115 -6.14 -15.08 -11.60
N GLY A 116 -7.40 -14.72 -11.81
CA GLY A 116 -7.78 -13.56 -12.61
C GLY A 116 -8.00 -12.37 -11.69
N VAL A 117 -7.46 -11.21 -12.04
CA VAL A 117 -7.65 -9.97 -11.27
C VAL A 117 -8.32 -8.93 -12.17
N LEU A 118 -9.50 -8.48 -11.77
CA LEU A 118 -10.18 -7.37 -12.44
C LEU A 118 -9.56 -6.06 -11.97
N ILE A 119 -8.74 -5.44 -12.81
CA ILE A 119 -8.13 -4.15 -12.55
C ILE A 119 -8.93 -3.09 -13.29
N ARG A 120 -9.54 -2.19 -12.54
CA ARG A 120 -10.26 -1.04 -13.10
C ARG A 120 -9.27 0.09 -13.41
N ASP A 121 -9.59 0.95 -14.36
CA ASP A 121 -8.71 2.05 -14.79
C ASP A 121 -8.31 2.99 -13.62
N TRP A 122 -9.23 3.21 -12.67
CA TRP A 122 -8.97 4.00 -11.47
C TRP A 122 -8.15 3.26 -10.40
N ASP A 123 -7.89 1.96 -10.56
CA ASP A 123 -7.01 1.18 -9.69
C ASP A 123 -5.58 1.05 -10.21
N LEU A 124 -5.33 1.45 -11.45
CA LEU A 124 -3.99 1.44 -12.02
C LEU A 124 -3.02 2.34 -11.25
N PRO A 125 -1.72 2.00 -11.20
CA PRO A 125 -0.69 2.89 -10.70
C PRO A 125 -0.67 4.22 -11.44
N GLY A 126 -0.30 5.29 -10.72
CA GLY A 126 -0.18 6.62 -11.31
C GLY A 126 -1.00 7.70 -10.60
N PRO A 127 -1.17 8.86 -11.24
CA PRO A 127 -1.90 9.99 -10.66
C PRO A 127 -3.38 9.70 -10.50
N THR A 128 -4.04 10.47 -9.63
CA THR A 128 -5.51 10.47 -9.46
C THR A 128 -6.21 10.73 -10.78
N ARG A 129 -7.14 9.89 -11.16
CA ARG A 129 -7.91 9.99 -12.41
C ARG A 129 -9.31 10.56 -12.18
N TYR A 130 -9.92 10.26 -11.05
CA TYR A 130 -11.30 10.64 -10.72
C TYR A 130 -11.34 11.35 -9.38
N LYS A 131 -12.20 12.36 -9.28
CA LYS A 131 -12.47 13.11 -8.06
C LYS A 131 -13.97 13.33 -7.95
N ALA A 132 -14.50 13.17 -6.74
CA ALA A 132 -15.85 13.55 -6.37
C ALA A 132 -15.81 14.37 -5.09
N THR A 133 -16.68 15.35 -4.93
CA THR A 133 -16.81 16.09 -3.68
C THR A 133 -17.93 15.49 -2.85
N CYS A 134 -17.66 15.18 -1.59
CA CYS A 134 -18.66 14.68 -0.68
C CYS A 134 -19.74 15.75 -0.46
N SER A 135 -21.00 15.41 -0.75
CA SER A 135 -22.13 16.36 -0.60
C SER A 135 -22.41 16.75 0.85
N ARG A 136 -21.95 15.95 1.83
CA ARG A 136 -22.16 16.24 3.25
C ARG A 136 -21.06 17.09 3.89
N CYS A 137 -19.78 16.79 3.67
CA CYS A 137 -18.65 17.43 4.35
C CYS A 137 -17.73 18.23 3.41
N GLY A 138 -17.97 18.25 2.11
CA GLY A 138 -17.17 18.99 1.14
C GLY A 138 -15.78 18.40 0.84
N GLN A 139 -15.37 17.31 1.51
CA GLN A 139 -14.07 16.69 1.27
C GLN A 139 -13.99 16.02 -0.11
N VAL A 140 -12.81 16.13 -0.76
CA VAL A 140 -12.59 15.53 -2.07
C VAL A 140 -12.20 14.06 -1.93
N VAL A 141 -13.02 13.19 -2.47
CA VAL A 141 -12.79 11.75 -2.60
C VAL A 141 -12.16 11.46 -3.95
N ARG A 142 -11.15 10.60 -3.97
CA ARG A 142 -10.39 10.28 -5.18
C ARG A 142 -10.64 8.85 -5.65
N ASP A 143 -10.53 8.69 -6.98
CA ASP A 143 -10.42 7.37 -7.62
C ASP A 143 -11.59 6.44 -7.32
N ARG A 144 -12.82 6.96 -7.47
CA ARG A 144 -14.07 6.21 -7.33
C ARG A 144 -14.25 5.54 -5.96
N ARG A 145 -13.73 6.18 -4.88
CA ARG A 145 -13.91 5.69 -3.51
C ARG A 145 -15.07 6.34 -2.78
N GLU A 146 -15.83 7.18 -3.46
CA GLU A 146 -17.10 7.69 -2.97
C GLU A 146 -18.15 6.56 -2.87
N VAL A 147 -19.01 6.69 -1.88
CA VAL A 147 -20.21 5.86 -1.71
C VAL A 147 -21.39 6.66 -2.23
N LEU A 148 -22.14 6.09 -3.16
CA LEU A 148 -23.35 6.73 -3.67
C LEU A 148 -24.54 6.38 -2.76
N VAL A 149 -25.09 7.40 -2.11
CA VAL A 149 -26.30 7.27 -1.28
C VAL A 149 -27.40 8.12 -1.93
N HIS A 150 -28.46 7.48 -2.37
CA HIS A 150 -29.54 8.11 -3.15
C HIS A 150 -29.07 8.91 -4.37
N GLY A 151 -27.96 8.47 -4.98
CA GLY A 151 -27.35 9.13 -6.15
C GLY A 151 -26.35 10.23 -5.81
N GLU A 152 -26.20 10.62 -4.56
CA GLU A 152 -25.26 11.63 -4.10
C GLU A 152 -23.92 11.03 -3.66
N PRO A 153 -22.78 11.61 -4.05
CA PRO A 153 -21.47 11.13 -3.63
C PRO A 153 -21.16 11.51 -2.18
N LEU A 154 -20.91 10.54 -1.32
CA LEU A 154 -20.43 10.72 0.03
C LEU A 154 -19.02 10.11 0.21
N CYS A 155 -18.20 10.70 1.07
CA CYS A 155 -17.01 10.01 1.54
C CYS A 155 -17.40 8.87 2.49
N LYS A 156 -16.55 7.85 2.62
CA LYS A 156 -16.81 6.71 3.52
C LYS A 156 -17.12 7.13 4.96
N PRO A 157 -16.37 8.06 5.59
CA PRO A 157 -16.71 8.54 6.92
C PRO A 157 -18.13 9.09 7.03
N CYS A 158 -18.62 9.78 6.01
CA CYS A 158 -19.98 10.31 6.00
C CYS A 158 -21.06 9.26 5.71
N ALA A 159 -20.74 8.25 4.92
CA ALA A 159 -21.67 7.18 4.54
C ALA A 159 -21.74 6.05 5.57
N GLU A 160 -20.60 5.62 6.07
CA GLU A 160 -20.42 4.38 6.84
C GLU A 160 -20.00 4.63 8.30
N GLY A 161 -19.59 5.86 8.64
CA GLY A 161 -19.00 6.22 9.92
C GLY A 161 -17.48 6.36 9.87
N ALA A 162 -16.93 7.23 10.72
CA ALA A 162 -15.50 7.47 10.83
C ALA A 162 -14.88 6.59 11.92
N TYR A 163 -13.58 6.26 11.79
CA TYR A 163 -12.82 5.59 12.84
C TYR A 163 -12.43 6.53 14.01
N PHE A 164 -12.59 7.84 13.83
CA PHE A 164 -12.34 8.88 14.84
C PHE A 164 -13.66 9.46 15.33
N ARG A 165 -13.62 10.11 16.49
CA ARG A 165 -14.76 10.78 17.13
C ARG A 165 -14.39 12.20 17.49
N ASP A 166 -15.38 13.04 17.74
CA ASP A 166 -15.26 14.36 18.36
C ASP A 166 -14.19 15.23 17.64
N ALA A 167 -14.26 15.23 16.29
CA ALA A 167 -13.32 15.99 15.47
C ALA A 167 -13.66 17.48 15.55
N GLU A 168 -12.76 18.25 16.14
CA GLU A 168 -12.84 19.71 16.20
C GLU A 168 -11.82 20.32 15.24
N GLU A 169 -12.19 21.38 14.54
CA GLU A 169 -11.26 22.14 13.72
C GLU A 169 -10.31 22.94 14.62
N VAL A 170 -9.03 22.66 14.49
CA VAL A 170 -7.99 23.39 15.21
C VAL A 170 -7.57 24.60 14.37
N THR A 171 -7.70 25.80 14.92
CA THR A 171 -7.23 27.01 14.27
C THR A 171 -5.72 27.16 14.40
N TRP A 172 -5.05 27.67 13.36
CA TRP A 172 -3.59 27.80 13.34
C TRP A 172 -3.02 28.66 14.48
N PRO A 173 -3.66 29.75 14.94
CA PRO A 173 -3.21 30.52 16.09
C PRO A 173 -3.09 29.69 17.38
N ASP A 174 -3.95 28.69 17.56
CA ASP A 174 -3.99 27.86 18.77
C ASP A 174 -2.83 26.84 18.81
N MET A 175 -2.19 26.56 17.69
CA MET A 175 -1.15 25.55 17.56
C MET A 175 0.28 26.07 17.74
N ASN A 176 0.46 27.37 17.92
CA ASN A 176 1.78 28.01 17.99
C ASN A 176 2.73 27.55 16.84
N TRP A 177 2.16 27.38 15.65
CA TRP A 177 2.87 26.97 14.44
C TRP A 177 3.14 28.16 13.53
N THR A 178 4.27 28.15 12.85
CA THR A 178 4.48 29.00 11.69
C THR A 178 3.52 28.52 10.59
N PRO A 179 2.69 29.39 10.01
CA PRO A 179 1.76 29.00 8.96
C PRO A 179 2.51 28.29 7.82
N SER A 180 2.09 27.08 7.48
CA SER A 180 2.59 26.43 6.28
C SER A 180 2.18 27.24 5.06
N PRO A 181 3.02 27.38 4.02
CA PRO A 181 2.66 27.99 2.75
C PRO A 181 1.59 27.17 1.98
N TYR A 182 1.03 26.16 2.62
CA TYR A 182 -0.03 25.34 2.03
C TYR A 182 -1.32 26.16 1.89
N ARG A 183 -1.72 26.40 0.65
CA ARG A 183 -2.90 27.20 0.31
C ARG A 183 -4.14 26.35 0.18
N ARG A 184 -5.27 26.90 0.55
CA ARG A 184 -6.57 26.37 0.12
C ARG A 184 -6.72 26.59 -1.41
N PRO A 185 -7.26 25.64 -2.18
CA PRO A 185 -7.55 25.88 -3.58
C PRO A 185 -8.49 27.09 -3.72
N GLY A 186 -8.03 28.14 -4.43
CA GLY A 186 -8.79 29.37 -4.67
C GLY A 186 -8.38 30.58 -3.86
N GLU A 187 -7.50 30.45 -2.88
CA GLU A 187 -6.96 31.55 -2.12
C GLU A 187 -5.88 32.30 -2.91
N LYS A 188 -6.09 33.60 -3.18
CA LYS A 188 -5.08 34.46 -3.80
C LYS A 188 -4.01 34.78 -2.76
N VAL A 189 -2.74 34.72 -3.16
CA VAL A 189 -1.64 35.14 -2.29
C VAL A 189 -1.59 36.63 -2.24
N GLU A 190 -1.62 37.18 -1.07
CA GLU A 190 -1.04 38.50 -0.85
C GLU A 190 0.48 38.35 -0.91
N GLU A 191 1.12 38.96 -1.89
CA GLU A 191 2.58 38.88 -2.13
C GLU A 191 3.42 39.37 -0.94
N GLU A 192 2.84 40.07 0.00
CA GLU A 192 3.48 40.55 1.23
C GLU A 192 3.88 39.44 2.20
N LEU A 193 3.10 38.33 2.26
CA LEU A 193 3.38 37.24 3.20
C LEU A 193 4.63 36.42 2.81
N VAL A 194 4.96 36.38 1.52
CA VAL A 194 6.11 35.62 1.01
C VAL A 194 7.44 36.35 1.31
N ARG A 195 7.41 37.68 1.43
CA ARG A 195 8.62 38.49 1.72
C ARG A 195 9.03 38.48 3.20
N SER A 196 8.19 37.97 4.09
CA SER A 196 8.45 37.95 5.53
C SER A 196 8.99 36.60 6.04
N LEU A 197 9.19 35.61 5.18
CA LEU A 197 9.77 34.34 5.58
C LEU A 197 11.30 34.47 5.71
N PRO A 198 11.90 34.08 6.85
CA PRO A 198 13.36 34.04 6.96
C PRO A 198 13.93 33.09 5.93
N GLU A 199 14.99 33.51 5.23
CA GLU A 199 15.76 32.63 4.34
C GLU A 199 16.24 31.42 5.13
N ILE A 200 15.74 30.23 4.76
CA ILE A 200 16.22 28.97 5.32
C ILE A 200 17.63 28.77 4.75
N GLY A 201 18.62 29.07 5.57
CA GLY A 201 20.02 28.83 5.24
C GLY A 201 20.22 27.36 4.88
N THR A 202 20.80 27.12 3.71
CA THR A 202 21.31 25.82 3.26
C THR A 202 22.35 25.31 4.25
N LEU A 203 22.06 24.19 4.91
CA LEU A 203 23.04 23.31 5.56
C LEU A 203 23.45 22.21 4.59
#